data_1b078c73703394320299c735a48c774b
#
_entry.id   1b078c73703394320299c735a48c774b
#
_cell.length_a   1.000
_cell.length_b   1.000
_cell.length_c   1.000
_cell.angle_alpha   90.00
_cell.angle_beta   90.00
_cell.angle_gamma   90.00
#
_symmetry.space_group_name_H-M   'P 1'
#
loop_
_entity.id
_entity.type
_entity.pdbx_description
1 polymer ?
#
loop_
_entity_poly.entity_id
_entity_poly.type
_entity_poly.pdbx_seq_one_letter_code
_entity_poly.pdbx_strand_id
1 'polypeptide(L)'
;MTNGFNFLIYKTPDKDVKVNAVIKDDTIWLTQKSMAELFGCSSDNISLHLKNIFEAGELEKDSVTEKISATAADGKNYPTNFYNLDAIISVGYRVIFYIFNSLY
;
A
#
# COMPACT_ATOMS: atom_id res chain seq x y z
N MET A 1 -11.73 -6.00 -16.16
CA MET A 1 -10.60 -6.90 -16.29
C MET A 1 -9.36 -6.27 -15.65
N THR A 2 -8.68 -7.04 -14.85
CA THR A 2 -7.45 -6.57 -14.22
C THR A 2 -6.36 -6.48 -15.27
N ASN A 3 -5.67 -5.34 -15.36
CA ASN A 3 -4.64 -5.10 -16.35
C ASN A 3 -3.27 -5.68 -15.98
N GLY A 4 -3.23 -6.57 -14.98
CA GLY A 4 -1.99 -7.13 -14.51
C GLY A 4 -1.20 -6.17 -13.64
N PHE A 5 0.03 -6.55 -13.32
CA PHE A 5 0.88 -5.75 -12.46
C PHE A 5 1.66 -4.73 -13.27
N ASN A 6 1.62 -3.50 -12.79
CA ASN A 6 2.50 -2.44 -13.26
C ASN A 6 3.47 -2.09 -12.15
N PHE A 7 4.60 -1.49 -12.54
CA PHE A 7 5.58 -1.04 -11.57
C PHE A 7 5.44 0.45 -11.36
N LEU A 8 5.44 0.87 -10.09
CA LEU A 8 5.68 2.26 -9.75
C LEU A 8 7.16 2.42 -9.48
N ILE A 9 7.76 3.42 -10.07
CA ILE A 9 9.14 3.76 -9.82
C ILE A 9 9.16 5.07 -9.06
N TYR A 10 9.64 5.01 -7.83
CA TYR A 10 9.86 6.18 -6.99
C TYR A 10 11.34 6.48 -7.00
N LYS A 11 11.71 7.69 -7.44
CA LYS A 11 13.11 8.09 -7.56
C LYS A 11 13.49 9.04 -6.44
N THR A 12 14.57 8.71 -5.76
CA THR A 12 15.23 9.61 -4.81
C THR A 12 16.61 9.95 -5.35
N PRO A 13 17.30 10.99 -4.81
CA PRO A 13 18.66 11.27 -5.24
C PRO A 13 19.62 10.09 -5.10
N ASP A 14 19.36 9.18 -4.16
CA ASP A 14 20.27 8.08 -3.83
C ASP A 14 19.91 6.77 -4.51
N LYS A 15 18.65 6.57 -4.84
CA LYS A 15 18.19 5.29 -5.42
C LYS A 15 16.81 5.38 -6.03
N ASP A 16 16.51 4.41 -6.88
CA ASP A 16 15.17 4.18 -7.39
C ASP A 16 14.50 3.09 -6.54
N VAL A 17 13.27 3.35 -6.12
CA VAL A 17 12.44 2.35 -5.44
C VAL A 17 11.40 1.86 -6.43
N LYS A 18 11.39 0.54 -6.67
CA LYS A 18 10.47 -0.08 -7.60
C LYS A 18 9.42 -0.84 -6.81
N VAL A 19 8.15 -0.50 -7.02
CA VAL A 19 7.03 -1.05 -6.26
C VAL A 19 6.02 -1.67 -7.23
N ASN A 20 5.56 -2.86 -6.92
CA ASN A 20 4.51 -3.52 -7.69
C ASN A 20 3.16 -2.86 -7.39
N ALA A 21 2.42 -2.56 -8.44
CA ALA A 21 1.10 -1.95 -8.32
C ALA A 21 0.13 -2.59 -9.29
N VAL A 22 -1.15 -2.53 -8.97
CA VAL A 22 -2.23 -2.90 -9.88
C VAL A 22 -2.98 -1.62 -10.25
N ILE A 23 -3.20 -1.42 -11.54
CA ILE A 23 -4.04 -0.32 -12.04
C ILE A 23 -5.40 -0.91 -12.38
N LYS A 24 -6.43 -0.46 -11.70
CA LYS A 24 -7.78 -0.99 -11.84
C LYS A 24 -8.77 0.08 -11.40
N ASP A 25 -9.91 0.18 -12.10
CA ASP A 25 -10.98 1.14 -11.76
C ASP A 25 -10.47 2.59 -11.67
N ASP A 26 -9.57 2.95 -12.58
CA ASP A 26 -8.96 4.28 -12.67
C ASP A 26 -8.19 4.70 -11.43
N THR A 27 -7.74 3.75 -10.62
CA THR A 27 -6.93 4.03 -9.45
C THR A 27 -5.79 3.03 -9.31
N ILE A 28 -4.92 3.30 -8.36
CA ILE A 28 -3.77 2.45 -8.05
C ILE A 28 -4.10 1.63 -6.82
N TRP A 29 -3.73 0.35 -6.84
CA TRP A 29 -3.90 -0.57 -5.73
C TRP A 29 -2.55 -1.14 -5.33
N LEU A 30 -2.23 -1.09 -4.04
CA LEU A 30 -1.00 -1.64 -3.48
C LEU A 30 -1.31 -2.61 -2.36
N THR A 31 -0.43 -3.61 -2.21
CA THR A 31 -0.45 -4.49 -1.03
C THR A 31 0.21 -3.78 0.15
N GLN A 32 0.06 -4.34 1.35
CA GLN A 32 0.78 -3.84 2.53
C GLN A 32 2.29 -3.89 2.31
N LYS A 33 2.77 -4.98 1.72
CA LYS A 33 4.20 -5.13 1.40
C LYS A 33 4.68 -4.03 0.48
N SER A 34 3.92 -3.74 -0.58
CA SER A 34 4.28 -2.69 -1.53
C SER A 34 4.26 -1.31 -0.88
N MET A 35 3.29 -1.04 0.01
CA MET A 35 3.27 0.20 0.77
C MET A 35 4.47 0.31 1.71
N ALA A 36 4.87 -0.78 2.34
CA ALA A 36 6.07 -0.80 3.20
C ALA A 36 7.32 -0.44 2.41
N GLU A 37 7.46 -0.99 1.21
CA GLU A 37 8.57 -0.66 0.32
C GLU A 37 8.53 0.80 -0.12
N LEU A 38 7.35 1.30 -0.48
CA LEU A 38 7.16 2.69 -0.93
C LEU A 38 7.52 3.67 0.17
N PHE A 39 7.06 3.44 1.39
CA PHE A 39 7.23 4.37 2.51
C PHE A 39 8.47 4.09 3.36
N GLY A 40 9.23 3.05 3.03
CA GLY A 40 10.46 2.73 3.74
C GLY A 40 10.25 2.30 5.18
N CYS A 41 9.21 1.55 5.46
CA CYS A 41 8.91 1.04 6.80
C CYS A 41 8.56 -0.45 6.74
N SER A 42 8.24 -1.04 7.89
CA SER A 42 7.89 -2.46 7.95
C SER A 42 6.43 -2.68 7.55
N SER A 43 6.15 -3.89 7.09
CA SER A 43 4.77 -4.30 6.80
C SER A 43 3.90 -4.27 8.07
N ASP A 44 4.48 -4.56 9.22
CA ASP A 44 3.77 -4.48 10.50
C ASP A 44 3.34 -3.05 10.83
N ASN A 45 4.18 -2.05 10.52
CA ASN A 45 3.82 -0.66 10.68
C ASN A 45 2.68 -0.27 9.76
N ILE A 46 2.69 -0.72 8.52
CA ILE A 46 1.59 -0.49 7.58
C ILE A 46 0.30 -1.09 8.12
N SER A 47 0.36 -2.33 8.62
CA SER A 47 -0.80 -3.01 9.19
C SER A 47 -1.39 -2.22 10.36
N LEU A 48 -0.53 -1.70 11.24
CA LEU A 48 -0.95 -0.90 12.39
C LEU A 48 -1.61 0.40 11.94
N HIS A 49 -1.03 1.10 10.96
CA HIS A 49 -1.60 2.33 10.44
C HIS A 49 -2.98 2.09 9.82
N LEU A 50 -3.12 1.02 9.03
CA LEU A 50 -4.41 0.66 8.44
C LEU A 50 -5.46 0.35 9.50
N LYS A 51 -5.08 -0.43 10.51
CA LYS A 51 -5.98 -0.73 11.63
C LYS A 51 -6.47 0.55 12.28
N ASN A 52 -5.57 1.47 12.57
CA ASN A 52 -5.92 2.73 13.23
C ASN A 52 -6.80 3.61 12.35
N ILE A 53 -6.55 3.65 11.05
CA ILE A 53 -7.36 4.40 10.09
C ILE A 53 -8.80 3.87 10.09
N PHE A 54 -8.98 2.56 10.03
CA PHE A 54 -10.30 1.96 9.98
C PHE A 54 -11.03 2.07 11.33
N GLU A 55 -10.33 1.86 12.44
CA GLU A 55 -10.93 2.00 13.76
C GLU A 55 -11.34 3.43 14.08
N ALA A 56 -10.57 4.41 13.60
CA ALA A 56 -10.90 5.82 13.77
C ALA A 56 -12.04 6.30 12.85
N GLY A 57 -12.46 5.46 11.91
CA GLY A 57 -13.49 5.83 10.96
C GLY A 57 -13.04 6.81 9.88
N GLU A 58 -11.75 6.98 9.68
CA GLU A 58 -11.24 7.86 8.63
C GLU A 58 -11.60 7.37 7.25
N LEU A 59 -11.53 6.06 7.04
CA LEU A 59 -11.92 5.39 5.81
C LEU A 59 -12.71 4.15 6.16
N GLU A 60 -13.62 3.78 5.28
CA GLU A 60 -14.37 2.54 5.39
C GLU A 60 -13.58 1.44 4.69
N LYS A 61 -13.26 0.37 5.43
CA LYS A 61 -12.39 -0.69 4.94
C LYS A 61 -12.87 -1.30 3.63
N ASP A 62 -14.17 -1.61 3.53
CA ASP A 62 -14.71 -2.27 2.34
C ASP A 62 -14.67 -1.39 1.10
N SER A 63 -14.65 -0.07 1.29
CA SER A 63 -14.59 0.89 0.17
C SER A 63 -13.19 1.04 -0.43
N VAL A 64 -12.15 0.74 0.34
CA VAL A 64 -10.77 0.99 -0.06
C VAL A 64 -9.92 -0.28 -0.17
N THR A 65 -10.51 -1.44 0.05
CA THR A 65 -9.80 -2.73 0.06
C THR A 65 -10.47 -3.68 -0.92
N GLU A 66 -9.67 -4.43 -1.66
CA GLU A 66 -10.17 -5.46 -2.55
C GLU A 66 -9.22 -6.64 -2.55
N LYS A 67 -9.77 -7.84 -2.60
CA LYS A 67 -8.95 -9.05 -2.76
C LYS A 67 -8.72 -9.30 -4.24
N ILE A 68 -7.46 -9.32 -4.63
CA ILE A 68 -7.04 -9.57 -6.00
C ILE A 68 -6.12 -10.77 -5.98
N SER A 69 -6.35 -11.72 -6.88
CA SER A 69 -5.48 -12.89 -7.00
C SER A 69 -4.14 -12.47 -7.59
N ALA A 70 -3.07 -12.81 -6.90
CA ALA A 70 -1.71 -12.52 -7.33
C ALA A 70 -0.93 -13.83 -7.48
N THR A 71 -0.10 -13.92 -8.51
CA THR A 71 0.73 -15.08 -8.75
C THR A 71 1.96 -15.01 -7.85
N ALA A 72 2.12 -16.02 -7.01
CA ALA A 72 3.29 -16.13 -6.14
C ALA A 72 4.47 -16.78 -6.88
N ALA A 73 5.63 -16.82 -6.20
CA ALA A 73 6.85 -17.40 -6.77
C ALA A 73 6.72 -18.90 -7.10
N ASP A 74 5.80 -19.60 -6.45
CA ASP A 74 5.54 -21.02 -6.72
C ASP A 74 4.60 -21.25 -7.90
N GLY A 75 4.18 -20.20 -8.59
CA GLY A 75 3.27 -20.25 -9.73
C GLY A 75 1.81 -20.35 -9.36
N LYS A 76 1.46 -20.37 -8.09
CA LYS A 76 0.08 -20.42 -7.61
C LYS A 76 -0.47 -19.01 -7.41
N ASN A 77 -1.78 -18.88 -7.57
CA ASN A 77 -2.49 -17.63 -7.31
C ASN A 77 -3.06 -17.63 -5.89
N TYR A 78 -2.79 -16.55 -5.16
CA TYR A 78 -3.32 -16.36 -3.81
C TYR A 78 -4.14 -15.08 -3.75
N PRO A 79 -5.34 -15.10 -3.16
CA PRO A 79 -6.07 -13.86 -2.93
C PRO A 79 -5.30 -13.01 -1.92
N THR A 80 -5.05 -11.77 -2.29
CA THR A 80 -4.26 -10.85 -1.48
C THR A 80 -5.04 -9.55 -1.34
N ASN A 81 -5.01 -8.95 -0.17
CA ASN A 81 -5.65 -7.66 0.06
C ASN A 81 -4.83 -6.55 -0.61
N PHE A 82 -5.50 -5.80 -1.46
CA PHE A 82 -4.98 -4.60 -2.09
C PHE A 82 -5.75 -3.39 -1.57
N TYR A 83 -5.07 -2.28 -1.48
CA TYR A 83 -5.60 -1.01 -0.94
C TYR A 83 -5.48 0.07 -2.00
N ASN A 84 -6.54 0.85 -2.16
CA ASN A 84 -6.58 1.86 -3.21
C ASN A 84 -5.83 3.14 -2.83
N LEU A 85 -5.87 4.13 -3.72
CA LEU A 85 -5.13 5.38 -3.53
C LEU A 85 -5.53 6.13 -2.27
N ASP A 86 -6.81 6.13 -1.91
CA ASP A 86 -7.26 6.81 -0.68
C ASP A 86 -6.60 6.20 0.55
N ALA A 87 -6.53 4.87 0.62
CA ALA A 87 -5.86 4.18 1.71
C ALA A 87 -4.34 4.46 1.70
N ILE A 88 -3.73 4.45 0.51
CA ILE A 88 -2.30 4.73 0.36
C ILE A 88 -1.96 6.13 0.87
N ILE A 89 -2.76 7.12 0.52
CA ILE A 89 -2.57 8.51 0.95
C ILE A 89 -2.72 8.62 2.48
N SER A 90 -3.75 8.00 3.05
CA SER A 90 -3.96 8.02 4.51
C SER A 90 -2.81 7.38 5.27
N VAL A 91 -2.31 6.25 4.77
CA VAL A 91 -1.14 5.60 5.37
C VAL A 91 0.09 6.51 5.26
N GLY A 92 0.30 7.11 4.10
CA GLY A 92 1.43 8.02 3.88
C GLY A 92 1.44 9.19 4.85
N TYR A 93 0.29 9.79 5.11
CA TYR A 93 0.16 10.86 6.11
C TYR A 93 0.56 10.39 7.50
N ARG A 94 0.11 9.21 7.91
CA ARG A 94 0.44 8.67 9.23
C ARG A 94 1.93 8.35 9.35
N VAL A 95 2.55 7.83 8.30
CA VAL A 95 3.99 7.56 8.29
C VAL A 95 4.77 8.86 8.48
N ILE A 96 4.43 9.90 7.72
CA ILE A 96 5.10 11.21 7.81
C ILE A 96 4.88 11.83 9.19
N PHE A 97 3.64 11.82 9.68
CA PHE A 97 3.30 12.38 10.99
C PHE A 97 4.08 11.67 12.10
N TYR A 98 4.18 10.34 12.04
CA TYR A 98 4.94 9.58 13.02
C TYR A 98 6.42 9.95 13.02
N ILE A 99 7.00 10.12 11.83
CA ILE A 99 8.41 10.54 11.70
C ILE A 99 8.62 11.91 12.35
N PHE A 100 7.74 12.87 12.06
CA PHE A 100 7.85 14.22 12.66
C PHE A 100 7.76 14.19 14.17
N ASN A 101 6.85 13.41 14.73
CA ASN A 101 6.71 13.29 16.18
C ASN A 101 7.92 12.62 16.83
N SER A 102 8.64 11.77 16.10
CA SER A 102 9.84 11.12 16.62
C SER A 102 11.06 12.02 16.64
N LEU A 103 11.00 13.19 15.99
CA LEU A 103 12.10 14.16 15.96
C LEU A 103 12.12 15.09 17.15
N TYR A 104 11.10 15.08 17.97
CA TYR A 104 10.99 15.97 19.15
C TYR A 104 11.31 15.26 20.45
#